data_bbb7c5d1b2e15f36cda98fe401e60b9d
#
_entry.id   bbb7c5d1b2e15f36cda98fe401e60b9d
#
_cell.length_a   1.000
_cell.length_b   1.000
_cell.length_c   1.000
_cell.angle_alpha   90.00
_cell.angle_beta   90.00
_cell.angle_gamma   90.00
#
_symmetry.space_group_name_H-M   'P 1'
#
loop_
_entity.id
_entity.type
_entity.pdbx_description
1 polymer ?
#
loop_
_entity_poly.entity_id
_entity_poly.type
_entity_poly.pdbx_seq_one_letter_code
_entity_poly.pdbx_strand_id
1 'polypeptide(L)'
;MSLLNRREFSGLCVAFGSFTAASALDLASNTASGFQGEQWSHGIKRPMTPEEFHKYYPRLLGWIDNTLRTHAANARTVASRGFPRLPLYFSANTLTSAKVVLVDQLPIPPLSSWGLTRFADFERGTFNGITYLNTFFLKRRELRNEAIHFHELIHVIQWRILGPENFLRVYADGLERFGYRDSPLEIMAYDAEVAFKANDVFDAEIMVAQKLS
;
A
#
# COMPACT_ATOMS: atom_id res chain seq x y z
N MET A 1 -32.44 33.26 33.13
CA MET A 1 -32.63 32.25 34.17
C MET A 1 -33.06 30.93 33.55
N SER A 2 -32.28 29.97 33.75
CA SER A 2 -32.33 28.51 33.90
C SER A 2 -31.49 27.81 32.83
N LEU A 3 -30.31 27.52 33.11
CA LEU A 3 -29.59 26.30 33.54
C LEU A 3 -29.73 25.08 32.61
N LEU A 4 -28.64 24.92 31.93
CA LEU A 4 -28.19 23.75 31.20
C LEU A 4 -28.25 22.44 31.98
N ASN A 5 -28.53 21.38 31.30
CA ASN A 5 -28.22 20.04 31.78
C ASN A 5 -27.21 19.36 30.85
N ARG A 6 -26.00 19.17 31.37
CA ARG A 6 -24.98 18.29 30.87
C ARG A 6 -25.49 16.85 30.95
N ARG A 7 -25.60 16.14 29.87
CA ARG A 7 -25.67 14.67 29.86
C ARG A 7 -24.34 14.12 29.45
N GLU A 8 -23.75 13.44 30.38
CA GLU A 8 -22.57 12.63 30.29
C GLU A 8 -22.77 11.56 29.21
N PHE A 9 -21.86 11.52 28.25
CA PHE A 9 -21.69 10.34 27.42
C PHE A 9 -20.63 9.46 28.11
N SER A 10 -21.13 8.49 28.86
CA SER A 10 -20.35 7.35 29.36
C SER A 10 -19.81 6.56 28.19
N GLY A 11 -18.53 6.24 28.27
CA GLY A 11 -17.73 5.57 27.30
C GLY A 11 -18.19 4.19 26.88
N LEU A 12 -17.97 3.93 25.62
CA LEU A 12 -17.72 2.60 25.12
C LEU A 12 -16.26 2.58 24.66
N CYS A 13 -15.36 2.26 25.59
CA CYS A 13 -13.99 1.85 25.27
C CYS A 13 -14.09 0.53 24.50
N VAL A 14 -14.08 0.60 23.19
CA VAL A 14 -13.67 -0.54 22.37
C VAL A 14 -12.18 -0.70 22.61
N ALA A 15 -11.80 -1.74 23.29
CA ALA A 15 -10.42 -2.13 23.50
C ALA A 15 -9.78 -2.42 22.11
N PHE A 16 -9.13 -1.42 21.56
CA PHE A 16 -8.12 -1.64 20.55
C PHE A 16 -6.98 -2.38 21.25
N GLY A 17 -6.86 -3.66 20.96
CA GLY A 17 -5.73 -4.45 21.40
C GLY A 17 -4.47 -3.69 21.03
N SER A 18 -3.68 -3.37 22.06
CA SER A 18 -2.36 -2.77 21.92
C SER A 18 -1.46 -3.77 21.20
N PHE A 19 -1.49 -3.76 19.87
CA PHE A 19 -0.34 -4.21 19.10
C PHE A 19 0.68 -3.09 19.26
N THR A 20 1.67 -3.32 20.12
CA THR A 20 2.89 -2.52 20.14
C THR A 20 3.42 -2.50 18.73
N ALA A 21 3.46 -1.31 18.13
CA ALA A 21 4.07 -1.07 16.85
C ALA A 21 5.57 -1.41 16.96
N ALA A 22 5.92 -2.64 16.64
CA ALA A 22 7.22 -2.90 16.07
C ALA A 22 7.20 -2.18 14.73
N SER A 23 7.92 -1.07 14.62
CA SER A 23 7.97 -0.29 13.40
C SER A 23 8.31 -1.23 12.24
N ALA A 24 7.77 -0.99 11.06
CA ALA A 24 8.10 -1.75 9.85
C ALA A 24 9.62 -1.74 9.58
N LEU A 25 10.35 -0.80 10.17
CA LEU A 25 11.81 -0.70 10.18
C LEU A 25 12.47 -1.68 11.16
N ASP A 26 11.86 -1.99 12.32
CA ASP A 26 12.42 -2.96 13.27
C ASP A 26 12.32 -4.41 12.78
N LEU A 27 11.33 -4.73 11.96
CA LEU A 27 11.24 -6.04 11.29
C LEU A 27 12.39 -6.26 10.29
N ALA A 28 12.97 -5.20 9.76
CA ALA A 28 14.07 -5.29 8.79
C ALA A 28 15.46 -5.26 9.44
N SER A 29 15.61 -4.68 10.64
CA SER A 29 16.91 -4.53 11.31
C SER A 29 17.25 -5.65 12.31
N ASN A 30 16.26 -6.43 12.75
CA ASN A 30 16.49 -7.45 13.80
C ASN A 30 16.85 -8.83 13.25
N THR A 31 17.12 -9.00 11.95
CA THR A 31 17.52 -10.27 11.34
C THR A 31 19.01 -10.39 11.03
N ALA A 32 19.83 -9.37 11.35
CA ALA A 32 21.24 -9.33 10.97
C ALA A 32 22.23 -9.89 12.02
N SER A 33 21.80 -10.27 13.22
CA SER A 33 22.73 -10.84 14.19
C SER A 33 22.16 -12.08 14.88
N GLY A 34 22.58 -13.26 14.43
CA GLY A 34 22.57 -14.46 15.25
C GLY A 34 21.76 -15.65 14.78
N PHE A 35 21.73 -16.00 13.48
CA PHE A 35 21.31 -17.34 13.08
C PHE A 35 22.39 -18.02 12.26
N GLN A 36 23.29 -18.69 12.97
CA GLN A 36 24.11 -19.75 12.38
C GLN A 36 23.34 -21.06 12.49
N GLY A 37 22.99 -21.64 11.33
CA GLY A 37 22.76 -23.07 11.17
C GLY A 37 21.40 -23.61 11.56
N GLU A 38 20.30 -23.10 11.02
CA GLU A 38 19.04 -23.87 10.98
C GLU A 38 18.77 -24.39 9.56
N GLN A 39 18.69 -25.70 9.43
CA GLN A 39 18.23 -26.40 8.24
C GLN A 39 16.75 -26.04 8.01
N TRP A 40 16.49 -25.23 7.00
CA TRP A 40 15.15 -24.89 6.56
C TRP A 40 14.48 -26.15 5.97
N SER A 41 13.63 -26.81 6.76
CA SER A 41 12.85 -27.94 6.31
C SER A 41 11.75 -27.46 5.35
N HIS A 42 11.76 -28.04 4.15
CA HIS A 42 10.70 -28.12 3.14
C HIS A 42 9.59 -27.05 3.17
N GLY A 43 9.74 -26.01 2.33
CA GLY A 43 8.62 -25.16 1.89
C GLY A 43 8.73 -23.67 2.19
N ILE A 44 9.53 -23.22 3.15
CA ILE A 44 9.69 -21.79 3.43
C ILE A 44 10.80 -21.24 2.51
N LYS A 45 10.40 -20.45 1.52
CA LYS A 45 11.36 -19.77 0.64
C LYS A 45 12.14 -18.76 1.49
N ARG A 46 13.47 -18.81 1.39
CA ARG A 46 14.35 -17.82 2.02
C ARG A 46 13.97 -16.42 1.54
N PRO A 47 13.73 -15.43 2.44
CA PRO A 47 13.47 -14.06 2.04
C PRO A 47 14.58 -13.50 1.15
N MET A 48 14.23 -12.57 0.28
CA MET A 48 15.19 -11.86 -0.56
C MET A 48 16.19 -11.10 0.31
N THR A 49 17.50 -11.31 0.08
CA THR A 49 18.51 -10.53 0.80
C THR A 49 18.58 -9.09 0.28
N PRO A 50 19.13 -8.15 1.07
CA PRO A 50 19.36 -6.79 0.59
C PRO A 50 20.18 -6.74 -0.71
N GLU A 51 21.19 -7.58 -0.86
CA GLU A 51 22.02 -7.65 -2.07
C GLU A 51 21.22 -8.15 -3.28
N GLU A 52 20.37 -9.17 -3.08
CA GLU A 52 19.47 -9.64 -4.14
C GLU A 52 18.48 -8.55 -4.53
N PHE A 53 17.89 -7.83 -3.56
CA PHE A 53 17.01 -6.72 -3.83
C PHE A 53 17.71 -5.63 -4.65
N HIS A 54 18.89 -5.17 -4.22
CA HIS A 54 19.65 -4.12 -4.92
C HIS A 54 20.04 -4.51 -6.35
N LYS A 55 20.23 -5.80 -6.62
CA LYS A 55 20.48 -6.30 -7.98
C LYS A 55 19.31 -6.05 -8.93
N TYR A 56 18.08 -6.19 -8.43
CA TYR A 56 16.88 -6.07 -9.28
C TYR A 56 16.21 -4.70 -9.21
N TYR A 57 16.46 -3.93 -8.14
CA TYR A 57 15.84 -2.64 -7.89
C TYR A 57 15.97 -1.66 -9.06
N PRO A 58 17.16 -1.42 -9.68
CA PRO A 58 17.27 -0.49 -10.81
C PRO A 58 16.42 -0.92 -12.02
N ARG A 59 16.35 -2.22 -12.28
CA ARG A 59 15.53 -2.77 -13.37
C ARG A 59 14.04 -2.57 -13.11
N LEU A 60 13.60 -2.82 -11.89
CA LEU A 60 12.21 -2.63 -11.49
C LEU A 60 11.83 -1.15 -11.53
N LEU A 61 12.67 -0.27 -11.01
CA LEU A 61 12.44 1.17 -11.04
C LEU A 61 12.40 1.71 -12.48
N GLY A 62 13.31 1.25 -13.35
CA GLY A 62 13.31 1.61 -14.78
C GLY A 62 12.06 1.12 -15.50
N TRP A 63 11.55 -0.05 -15.14
CA TRP A 63 10.29 -0.58 -15.69
C TRP A 63 9.09 0.27 -15.23
N ILE A 64 9.04 0.63 -13.95
CA ILE A 64 8.00 1.53 -13.39
C ILE A 64 8.02 2.86 -14.11
N ASP A 65 9.18 3.50 -14.25
CA ASP A 65 9.33 4.79 -14.91
C ASP A 65 8.88 4.72 -16.40
N ASN A 66 9.27 3.68 -17.11
CA ASN A 66 8.80 3.47 -18.48
C ASN A 66 7.28 3.28 -18.55
N THR A 67 6.70 2.51 -17.64
CA THR A 67 5.25 2.29 -17.54
C THR A 67 4.52 3.61 -17.32
N LEU A 68 4.98 4.43 -16.37
CA LEU A 68 4.38 5.73 -16.09
C LEU A 68 4.46 6.68 -17.29
N ARG A 69 5.60 6.73 -18.00
CA ARG A 69 5.75 7.53 -19.22
C ARG A 69 4.82 7.07 -20.33
N THR A 70 4.73 5.78 -20.58
CA THR A 70 3.86 5.19 -21.61
C THR A 70 2.40 5.57 -21.41
N HIS A 71 1.97 5.67 -20.16
CA HIS A 71 0.58 5.95 -19.83
C HIS A 71 0.30 7.43 -19.46
N ALA A 72 1.30 8.31 -19.51
CA ALA A 72 1.20 9.69 -19.06
C ALA A 72 0.05 10.48 -19.72
N ALA A 73 -0.18 10.30 -21.01
CA ALA A 73 -1.25 10.97 -21.75
C ALA A 73 -2.66 10.59 -21.29
N ASN A 74 -2.82 9.39 -20.70
CA ASN A 74 -4.10 8.87 -20.21
C ASN A 74 -4.29 9.11 -18.70
N ALA A 75 -3.27 9.57 -18.01
CA ALA A 75 -3.33 9.83 -16.57
C ALA A 75 -4.21 11.06 -16.28
N ARG A 76 -5.06 10.95 -15.28
CA ARG A 76 -5.92 12.03 -14.81
C ARG A 76 -5.75 12.18 -13.30
N THR A 77 -5.79 13.40 -12.79
CA THR A 77 -5.73 13.61 -11.33
C THR A 77 -6.93 12.95 -10.65
N VAL A 78 -6.73 12.46 -9.44
CA VAL A 78 -7.84 11.89 -8.66
C VAL A 78 -8.91 12.95 -8.36
N ALA A 79 -8.50 14.19 -8.09
CA ALA A 79 -9.41 15.31 -7.93
C ALA A 79 -10.39 15.47 -9.11
N SER A 80 -9.93 15.22 -10.34
CA SER A 80 -10.79 15.33 -11.54
C SER A 80 -11.89 14.25 -11.65
N ARG A 81 -11.87 13.24 -10.78
CA ARG A 81 -12.91 12.20 -10.71
C ARG A 81 -14.18 12.68 -10.01
N GLY A 82 -14.07 13.73 -9.19
CA GLY A 82 -15.22 14.34 -8.51
C GLY A 82 -15.85 13.45 -7.43
N PHE A 83 -15.08 12.56 -6.80
CA PHE A 83 -15.58 11.75 -5.71
C PHE A 83 -15.88 12.61 -4.48
N PRO A 84 -17.11 12.55 -3.92
CA PRO A 84 -17.52 13.47 -2.86
C PRO A 84 -16.88 13.16 -1.50
N ARG A 85 -16.48 11.93 -1.25
CA ARG A 85 -15.98 11.49 0.06
C ARG A 85 -14.47 11.59 0.20
N LEU A 86 -13.69 11.37 -0.87
CA LEU A 86 -12.22 11.39 -0.79
C LEU A 86 -11.65 12.69 -0.17
N PRO A 87 -12.21 13.89 -0.39
CA PRO A 87 -11.74 15.12 0.27
C PRO A 87 -11.92 15.15 1.80
N LEU A 88 -12.68 14.23 2.37
CA LEU A 88 -12.83 14.10 3.82
C LEU A 88 -11.66 13.36 4.48
N TYR A 89 -10.87 12.64 3.68
CA TYR A 89 -9.80 11.75 4.14
C TYR A 89 -8.40 12.16 3.66
N PHE A 90 -8.34 12.89 2.54
CA PHE A 90 -7.07 13.25 1.89
C PHE A 90 -7.02 14.75 1.62
N SER A 91 -5.83 15.31 1.76
CA SER A 91 -5.57 16.71 1.42
C SER A 91 -5.82 17.02 -0.06
N ALA A 92 -6.16 18.26 -0.37
CA ALA A 92 -6.29 18.72 -1.75
C ALA A 92 -4.98 18.50 -2.55
N ASN A 93 -3.82 18.63 -1.91
CA ASN A 93 -2.53 18.37 -2.53
C ASN A 93 -2.39 16.90 -2.96
N THR A 94 -2.76 15.95 -2.09
CA THR A 94 -2.74 14.52 -2.45
C THR A 94 -3.67 14.22 -3.60
N LEU A 95 -4.90 14.71 -3.57
CA LEU A 95 -5.90 14.46 -4.63
C LEU A 95 -5.52 15.09 -5.98
N THR A 96 -4.81 16.21 -5.99
CA THR A 96 -4.37 16.89 -7.23
C THR A 96 -3.05 16.34 -7.76
N SER A 97 -2.16 15.82 -6.90
CA SER A 97 -0.88 15.23 -7.31
C SER A 97 -0.99 13.75 -7.66
N ALA A 98 -1.86 12.99 -7.01
CA ALA A 98 -2.11 11.60 -7.34
C ALA A 98 -2.87 11.48 -8.67
N LYS A 99 -2.48 10.47 -9.46
CA LYS A 99 -3.04 10.22 -10.79
C LYS A 99 -3.64 8.82 -10.87
N VAL A 100 -4.69 8.69 -11.66
CA VAL A 100 -5.31 7.42 -12.01
C VAL A 100 -5.30 7.21 -13.51
N VAL A 101 -4.94 6.01 -13.94
CA VAL A 101 -4.99 5.53 -15.32
C VAL A 101 -5.96 4.36 -15.41
N LEU A 102 -6.90 4.42 -16.35
CA LEU A 102 -7.84 3.32 -16.58
C LEU A 102 -7.31 2.42 -17.70
N VAL A 103 -7.19 1.13 -17.40
CA VAL A 103 -6.63 0.13 -18.31
C VAL A 103 -7.54 -1.10 -18.40
N ASP A 104 -7.37 -1.88 -19.48
CA ASP A 104 -8.05 -3.16 -19.62
C ASP A 104 -7.28 -4.26 -18.87
N GLN A 105 -5.93 -4.17 -18.90
CA GLN A 105 -5.02 -5.04 -18.16
C GLN A 105 -4.07 -4.19 -17.32
N LEU A 106 -3.93 -4.57 -16.05
CA LEU A 106 -2.98 -3.89 -15.16
C LEU A 106 -1.55 -4.14 -15.60
N PRO A 107 -0.70 -3.10 -15.59
CA PRO A 107 0.71 -3.27 -15.88
C PRO A 107 1.41 -3.91 -14.68
N ILE A 108 1.63 -5.22 -14.76
CA ILE A 108 2.38 -5.99 -13.75
C ILE A 108 3.80 -6.23 -14.29
N PRO A 109 4.86 -6.00 -13.48
CA PRO A 109 6.23 -6.24 -13.94
C PRO A 109 6.44 -7.73 -14.22
N PRO A 110 7.14 -8.11 -15.29
CA PRO A 110 7.35 -9.51 -15.67
C PRO A 110 8.48 -10.13 -14.84
N LEU A 111 8.27 -10.25 -13.52
CA LEU A 111 9.27 -10.62 -12.53
C LEU A 111 9.87 -12.01 -12.80
N SER A 112 9.03 -12.97 -13.22
CA SER A 112 9.48 -14.33 -13.56
C SER A 112 10.46 -14.34 -14.73
N SER A 113 10.25 -13.49 -15.73
CA SER A 113 11.17 -13.35 -16.88
C SER A 113 12.52 -12.74 -16.49
N TRP A 114 12.59 -12.08 -15.33
CA TRP A 114 13.82 -11.53 -14.76
C TRP A 114 14.54 -12.49 -13.84
N GLY A 115 14.00 -13.71 -13.64
CA GLY A 115 14.53 -14.70 -12.72
C GLY A 115 13.94 -14.61 -11.30
N LEU A 116 13.00 -13.72 -11.07
CA LEU A 116 12.30 -13.54 -9.78
C LEU A 116 11.05 -14.44 -9.70
N THR A 117 11.21 -15.73 -9.98
CA THR A 117 10.11 -16.71 -10.02
C THR A 117 9.39 -16.87 -8.68
N ARG A 118 10.00 -16.43 -7.58
CA ARG A 118 9.37 -16.42 -6.24
C ARG A 118 8.14 -15.53 -6.16
N PHE A 119 8.01 -14.54 -7.05
CA PHE A 119 6.86 -13.65 -7.16
C PHE A 119 5.86 -14.05 -8.26
N ALA A 120 5.96 -15.26 -8.79
CA ALA A 120 5.09 -15.73 -9.87
C ALA A 120 3.60 -15.72 -9.48
N ASP A 121 3.28 -15.95 -8.23
CA ASP A 121 1.89 -15.91 -7.74
C ASP A 121 1.35 -14.47 -7.73
N PHE A 122 2.17 -13.48 -7.35
CA PHE A 122 1.83 -12.08 -7.50
C PHE A 122 1.66 -11.71 -8.98
N GLU A 123 2.61 -12.10 -9.85
CA GLU A 123 2.55 -11.79 -11.28
C GLU A 123 1.29 -12.33 -11.97
N ARG A 124 0.80 -13.51 -11.53
CA ARG A 124 -0.43 -14.14 -12.04
C ARG A 124 -1.70 -13.72 -11.29
N GLY A 125 -1.56 -12.90 -10.26
CA GLY A 125 -2.66 -12.46 -9.43
C GLY A 125 -3.72 -11.69 -10.21
N THR A 126 -4.97 -11.77 -9.74
CA THR A 126 -6.09 -11.02 -10.32
C THR A 126 -6.40 -9.81 -9.44
N PHE A 127 -5.79 -8.67 -9.76
CA PHE A 127 -6.01 -7.41 -9.06
C PHE A 127 -6.99 -6.52 -9.83
N ASN A 128 -7.58 -5.55 -9.15
CA ASN A 128 -8.40 -4.50 -9.74
C ASN A 128 -7.66 -3.16 -9.86
N GLY A 129 -6.61 -2.97 -9.05
CA GLY A 129 -5.73 -1.82 -9.05
C GLY A 129 -4.29 -2.19 -8.76
N ILE A 130 -3.37 -1.27 -9.06
CA ILE A 130 -1.96 -1.33 -8.68
C ILE A 130 -1.38 0.08 -8.69
N THR A 131 -0.58 0.41 -7.68
CA THR A 131 0.02 1.74 -7.51
C THR A 131 1.52 1.73 -7.74
N TYR A 132 1.99 2.71 -8.51
CA TYR A 132 3.41 3.04 -8.70
C TYR A 132 3.65 4.51 -8.41
N LEU A 133 4.39 4.81 -7.35
CA LEU A 133 4.68 6.17 -6.90
C LEU A 133 3.39 6.96 -6.61
N ASN A 134 3.13 8.02 -7.36
CA ASN A 134 1.93 8.84 -7.24
C ASN A 134 0.84 8.49 -8.28
N THR A 135 0.96 7.39 -8.97
CA THR A 135 0.03 7.02 -10.05
C THR A 135 -0.44 5.59 -9.85
N PHE A 136 -1.74 5.39 -9.87
CA PHE A 136 -2.31 4.06 -9.82
C PHE A 136 -3.09 3.72 -11.10
N PHE A 137 -3.11 2.45 -11.40
CA PHE A 137 -3.80 1.87 -12.55
C PHE A 137 -5.01 1.10 -12.04
N LEU A 138 -6.17 1.32 -12.64
CA LEU A 138 -7.39 0.59 -12.32
C LEU A 138 -7.96 -0.06 -13.58
N LYS A 139 -8.55 -1.24 -13.41
CA LYS A 139 -9.39 -1.80 -14.47
C LYS A 139 -10.55 -0.85 -14.78
N ARG A 140 -10.90 -0.67 -16.06
CA ARG A 140 -11.93 0.29 -16.51
C ARG A 140 -13.26 0.16 -15.79
N ARG A 141 -13.65 -1.06 -15.39
CA ARG A 141 -14.89 -1.31 -14.63
C ARG A 141 -14.90 -0.64 -13.25
N GLU A 142 -13.72 -0.32 -12.71
CA GLU A 142 -13.56 0.30 -11.38
C GLU A 142 -13.64 1.84 -11.43
N LEU A 143 -13.88 2.43 -12.60
CA LEU A 143 -13.91 3.89 -12.80
C LEU A 143 -14.70 4.65 -11.73
N ARG A 144 -15.86 4.10 -11.31
CA ARG A 144 -16.79 4.74 -10.36
C ARG A 144 -16.72 4.15 -8.96
N ASN A 145 -15.83 3.22 -8.72
CA ASN A 145 -15.65 2.59 -7.41
C ASN A 145 -14.77 3.47 -6.53
N GLU A 146 -15.36 4.36 -5.75
CA GLU A 146 -14.65 5.30 -4.87
C GLU A 146 -13.78 4.56 -3.83
N ALA A 147 -14.22 3.40 -3.35
CA ALA A 147 -13.49 2.64 -2.34
C ALA A 147 -12.14 2.11 -2.85
N ILE A 148 -12.06 1.63 -4.10
CA ILE A 148 -10.76 1.21 -4.64
C ILE A 148 -9.85 2.42 -4.92
N HIS A 149 -10.41 3.58 -5.31
CA HIS A 149 -9.59 4.81 -5.42
C HIS A 149 -9.04 5.22 -4.05
N PHE A 150 -9.83 5.06 -2.98
CA PHE A 150 -9.38 5.27 -1.61
C PHE A 150 -8.23 4.33 -1.26
N HIS A 151 -8.38 3.02 -1.52
CA HIS A 151 -7.37 1.99 -1.27
C HIS A 151 -6.04 2.33 -1.98
N GLU A 152 -6.08 2.65 -3.27
CA GLU A 152 -4.88 2.98 -4.04
C GLU A 152 -4.24 4.30 -3.56
N LEU A 153 -5.01 5.25 -3.05
CA LEU A 153 -4.47 6.46 -2.43
C LEU A 153 -3.70 6.17 -1.15
N ILE A 154 -4.09 5.15 -0.36
CA ILE A 154 -3.27 4.70 0.78
C ILE A 154 -1.90 4.27 0.29
N HIS A 155 -1.81 3.49 -0.79
CA HIS A 155 -0.53 3.11 -1.37
C HIS A 155 0.28 4.32 -1.90
N VAL A 156 -0.37 5.32 -2.49
CA VAL A 156 0.31 6.57 -2.89
C VAL A 156 1.00 7.22 -1.68
N ILE A 157 0.33 7.25 -0.52
CA ILE A 157 0.90 7.83 0.70
C ILE A 157 2.04 6.96 1.23
N GLN A 158 1.89 5.63 1.23
CA GLN A 158 2.95 4.71 1.61
C GLN A 158 4.20 4.89 0.73
N TRP A 159 4.04 5.00 -0.60
CA TRP A 159 5.13 5.31 -1.53
C TRP A 159 5.82 6.63 -1.20
N ARG A 160 5.04 7.66 -0.88
CA ARG A 160 5.56 9.00 -0.55
C ARG A 160 6.38 8.99 0.73
N ILE A 161 5.92 8.28 1.76
CA ILE A 161 6.57 8.23 3.08
C ILE A 161 7.81 7.35 3.06
N LEU A 162 7.72 6.16 2.50
CA LEU A 162 8.82 5.20 2.48
C LEU A 162 9.87 5.53 1.40
N GLY A 163 9.48 6.22 0.36
CA GLY A 163 10.29 6.35 -0.85
C GLY A 163 10.34 5.05 -1.67
N PRO A 164 10.80 5.12 -2.94
CA PRO A 164 10.70 4.00 -3.87
C PRO A 164 11.42 2.74 -3.40
N GLU A 165 12.63 2.89 -2.88
CA GLU A 165 13.46 1.75 -2.48
C GLU A 165 12.88 1.01 -1.28
N ASN A 166 12.55 1.75 -0.20
CA ASN A 166 11.99 1.14 1.00
C ASN A 166 10.60 0.56 0.76
N PHE A 167 9.74 1.28 0.00
CA PHE A 167 8.43 0.74 -0.35
C PHE A 167 8.55 -0.61 -1.05
N LEU A 168 9.35 -0.70 -2.11
CA LEU A 168 9.52 -1.94 -2.88
C LEU A 168 10.14 -3.05 -2.05
N ARG A 169 11.09 -2.72 -1.16
CA ARG A 169 11.72 -3.68 -0.27
C ARG A 169 10.71 -4.25 0.74
N VAL A 170 9.96 -3.38 1.42
CA VAL A 170 8.94 -3.79 2.40
C VAL A 170 7.82 -4.59 1.72
N TYR A 171 7.40 -4.14 0.52
CA TYR A 171 6.37 -4.83 -0.23
C TYR A 171 6.82 -6.22 -0.68
N ALA A 172 8.05 -6.36 -1.21
CA ALA A 172 8.62 -7.65 -1.61
C ALA A 172 8.74 -8.61 -0.43
N ASP A 173 9.25 -8.14 0.73
CA ASP A 173 9.35 -8.94 1.95
C ASP A 173 7.97 -9.39 2.44
N GLY A 174 6.99 -8.49 2.40
CA GLY A 174 5.60 -8.80 2.74
C GLY A 174 5.00 -9.87 1.85
N LEU A 175 5.19 -9.76 0.52
CA LEU A 175 4.73 -10.77 -0.45
C LEU A 175 5.35 -12.14 -0.22
N GLU A 176 6.64 -12.19 0.13
CA GLU A 176 7.34 -13.46 0.36
C GLU A 176 6.92 -14.15 1.64
N ARG A 177 6.71 -13.40 2.72
CA ARG A 177 6.38 -13.93 4.04
C ARG A 177 4.91 -14.25 4.21
N PHE A 178 4.05 -13.40 3.71
CA PHE A 178 2.62 -13.40 4.02
C PHE A 178 1.72 -13.58 2.80
N GLY A 179 2.28 -13.45 1.59
CA GLY A 179 1.50 -13.36 0.37
C GLY A 179 0.89 -11.97 0.17
N TYR A 180 0.12 -11.80 -0.91
CA TYR A 180 -0.38 -10.47 -1.30
C TYR A 180 -1.30 -9.87 -0.25
N ARG A 181 -2.39 -10.58 0.09
CA ARG A 181 -3.47 -10.01 0.90
C ARG A 181 -3.07 -9.76 2.35
N ASP A 182 -2.16 -10.56 2.87
CA ASP A 182 -1.73 -10.52 4.27
C ASP A 182 -0.39 -9.78 4.43
N SER A 183 0.12 -9.14 3.37
CA SER A 183 1.30 -8.30 3.48
C SER A 183 0.99 -7.02 4.27
N PRO A 184 1.91 -6.50 5.08
CA PRO A 184 1.63 -5.40 6.00
C PRO A 184 1.11 -4.13 5.33
N LEU A 185 1.62 -3.79 4.13
CA LEU A 185 1.17 -2.60 3.40
C LEU A 185 -0.25 -2.77 2.84
N GLU A 186 -0.59 -3.99 2.40
CA GLU A 186 -1.95 -4.33 1.93
C GLU A 186 -2.95 -4.36 3.09
N ILE A 187 -2.60 -5.01 4.22
CA ILE A 187 -3.46 -5.01 5.43
C ILE A 187 -3.81 -3.58 5.83
N MET A 188 -2.81 -2.68 5.86
CA MET A 188 -3.05 -1.27 6.19
C MET A 188 -4.04 -0.62 5.23
N ALA A 189 -3.93 -0.88 3.92
CA ALA A 189 -4.81 -0.32 2.90
C ALA A 189 -6.23 -0.93 2.98
N TYR A 190 -6.35 -2.24 3.21
CA TYR A 190 -7.65 -2.91 3.39
C TYR A 190 -8.36 -2.48 4.66
N ASP A 191 -7.66 -2.36 5.80
CA ASP A 191 -8.25 -1.89 7.05
C ASP A 191 -8.78 -0.46 6.92
N ALA A 192 -8.00 0.41 6.27
CA ALA A 192 -8.42 1.77 5.99
C ALA A 192 -9.62 1.82 5.03
N GLU A 193 -9.66 0.95 4.02
CA GLU A 193 -10.81 0.83 3.10
C GLU A 193 -12.07 0.34 3.83
N VAL A 194 -11.95 -0.59 4.78
CA VAL A 194 -13.06 -1.04 5.63
C VAL A 194 -13.62 0.12 6.44
N ALA A 195 -12.76 0.90 7.11
CA ALA A 195 -13.16 2.09 7.86
C ALA A 195 -13.81 3.15 6.95
N PHE A 196 -13.25 3.38 5.76
CA PHE A 196 -13.84 4.23 4.74
C PHE A 196 -15.25 3.77 4.35
N LYS A 197 -15.45 2.47 4.10
CA LYS A 197 -16.78 1.91 3.77
C LYS A 197 -17.77 2.01 4.92
N ALA A 198 -17.29 1.97 6.17
CA ALA A 198 -18.10 2.18 7.38
C ALA A 198 -18.46 3.67 7.60
N ASN A 199 -17.90 4.59 6.82
CA ASN A 199 -17.99 6.04 6.97
C ASN A 199 -17.32 6.57 8.25
N ASP A 200 -16.34 5.87 8.77
CA ASP A 200 -15.50 6.39 9.84
C ASP A 200 -14.70 7.60 9.33
N VAL A 201 -14.64 8.65 10.12
CA VAL A 201 -13.95 9.90 9.74
C VAL A 201 -12.57 9.92 10.37
N PHE A 202 -11.53 9.97 9.52
CA PHE A 202 -10.13 10.06 9.93
C PHE A 202 -9.28 10.71 8.85
N ASP A 203 -8.13 11.25 9.23
CA ASP A 203 -7.13 11.71 8.27
C ASP A 203 -6.27 10.52 7.84
N ALA A 204 -6.41 10.11 6.58
CA ALA A 204 -5.71 8.94 6.05
C ALA A 204 -4.19 9.17 5.94
N GLU A 205 -3.76 10.40 5.70
CA GLU A 205 -2.33 10.74 5.59
C GLU A 205 -1.65 10.64 6.97
N ILE A 206 -2.30 11.17 8.00
CA ILE A 206 -1.81 11.06 9.39
C ILE A 206 -1.81 9.60 9.85
N MET A 207 -2.88 8.85 9.57
CA MET A 207 -2.99 7.45 9.94
C MET A 207 -1.85 6.61 9.33
N VAL A 208 -1.58 6.77 8.03
CA VAL A 208 -0.48 6.05 7.36
C VAL A 208 0.88 6.47 7.92
N ALA A 209 1.09 7.78 8.15
CA ALA A 209 2.34 8.27 8.72
C ALA A 209 2.62 7.69 10.12
N GLN A 210 1.60 7.61 10.97
CA GLN A 210 1.72 7.03 12.32
C GLN A 210 2.00 5.53 12.29
N LYS A 211 1.45 4.80 11.31
CA LYS A 211 1.67 3.35 11.20
C LYS A 211 3.02 2.99 10.58
N LEU A 212 3.67 3.91 9.88
CA LEU A 212 4.98 3.72 9.23
C LEU A 212 6.15 4.37 9.99
N SER A 213 5.88 5.09 11.09
CA SER A 213 6.89 5.67 12.00
C SER A 213 7.30 4.72 13.17
#